data_f75dff2b12d0d401049dc81caf69a64d
#
_entry.id   f75dff2b12d0d401049dc81caf69a64d
#
_cell.length_a   1.000
_cell.length_b   1.000
_cell.length_c   1.000
_cell.angle_alpha   90.00
_cell.angle_beta   90.00
_cell.angle_gamma   90.00
#
_symmetry.space_group_name_H-M   'P 1'
#
loop_
_entity.id
_entity.type
_entity.pdbx_description
1 polymer ?
#
loop_
_entity_poly.entity_id
_entity_poly.type
_entity_poly.pdbx_seq_one_letter_code
_entity_poly.pdbx_strand_id
1 'polypeptide(L)'
;VIKCDGDGQDELDTGVDIYNLSKYQRSNQDTCFNQKPIVGKGNWVNKGDIIADGPATDAGELALGRNVMVAFMSWGGYNYEDSILVSERLIKDDIYTSIHIEEFETMARDTKLGKEEITRDIPNVGEEALRNLDESGIVRMGEFVKSGDILVGKITPKGETQLSAEEKLLRAIFGEKASDVRDTSLRVPPGVEGTVIDAKVFTRKGSERDHRTQFIEEEAMRDLLKDRDDEIRIITESVKNNIAGMLIGKTSASRLVEPKKKKMLLKKGESIEREVLENIPFSLWKEISLVRDEAMEEKIGNIIANYERKKEIIEAFFEEKISKLKAGDEL
;
A
#
# COMPACT_ATOMS: atom_id res chain seq x y z
N VAL A 1 -4.91 13.38 -7.25
CA VAL A 1 -6.21 13.55 -7.92
C VAL A 1 -6.19 14.84 -8.71
N ILE A 2 -6.50 14.77 -9.99
CA ILE A 2 -6.59 15.91 -10.91
C ILE A 2 -8.05 16.06 -11.32
N LYS A 3 -8.58 17.28 -11.18
CA LYS A 3 -9.91 17.60 -11.72
C LYS A 3 -9.74 17.98 -13.19
N CYS A 4 -10.47 17.31 -14.07
CA CYS A 4 -10.43 17.56 -15.50
C CYS A 4 -11.49 18.60 -15.87
N ASP A 5 -11.08 19.66 -16.58
CA ASP A 5 -11.97 20.65 -17.18
C ASP A 5 -12.19 20.28 -18.66
N GLY A 6 -12.86 19.16 -18.93
CA GLY A 6 -13.12 18.67 -20.28
C GLY A 6 -14.60 18.61 -20.61
N ASP A 7 -14.92 18.70 -21.90
CA ASP A 7 -16.29 18.62 -22.42
C ASP A 7 -16.89 17.19 -22.39
N GLY A 8 -16.28 16.25 -21.65
CA GLY A 8 -16.82 14.91 -21.49
C GLY A 8 -16.86 14.09 -22.79
N GLN A 9 -15.86 14.25 -23.66
CA GLN A 9 -15.81 13.55 -24.96
C GLN A 9 -15.34 12.09 -24.84
N ASP A 10 -14.69 11.72 -23.72
CA ASP A 10 -14.29 10.34 -23.47
C ASP A 10 -15.43 9.56 -22.82
N GLU A 11 -15.66 8.32 -23.30
CA GLU A 11 -16.76 7.45 -22.85
C GLU A 11 -16.72 7.09 -21.35
N LEU A 12 -15.61 7.38 -20.65
CA LEU A 12 -15.41 7.10 -19.22
C LEU A 12 -15.04 8.35 -18.41
N ASP A 13 -15.23 9.56 -18.97
CA ASP A 13 -14.88 10.78 -18.27
C ASP A 13 -15.82 11.03 -17.07
N THR A 14 -15.24 10.99 -15.88
CA THR A 14 -15.91 11.29 -14.60
C THR A 14 -15.51 12.65 -14.03
N GLY A 15 -14.79 13.46 -14.83
CA GLY A 15 -14.31 14.79 -14.43
C GLY A 15 -13.13 14.75 -13.44
N VAL A 16 -12.56 13.58 -13.14
CA VAL A 16 -11.36 13.44 -12.32
C VAL A 16 -10.50 12.28 -12.78
N ASP A 17 -9.18 12.48 -12.70
CA ASP A 17 -8.17 11.43 -12.84
C ASP A 17 -7.49 11.18 -11.50
N ILE A 18 -7.34 9.91 -11.16
CA ILE A 18 -6.66 9.45 -9.94
C ILE A 18 -5.35 8.80 -10.34
N TYR A 19 -4.22 9.33 -9.83
CA TYR A 19 -2.88 8.80 -10.02
C TYR A 19 -2.36 8.31 -8.66
N ASN A 20 -2.15 7.01 -8.53
CA ASN A 20 -1.59 6.39 -7.33
C ASN A 20 -0.07 6.43 -7.41
N LEU A 21 0.58 7.07 -6.43
CA LEU A 21 2.04 7.18 -6.36
C LEU A 21 2.59 6.12 -5.41
N SER A 22 3.61 5.40 -5.88
CA SER A 22 4.26 4.35 -5.11
C SER A 22 5.33 4.93 -4.18
N LYS A 23 5.40 4.40 -2.95
CA LYS A 23 6.45 4.70 -1.98
C LYS A 23 7.07 3.43 -1.44
N TYR A 24 8.35 3.51 -1.07
CA TYR A 24 9.10 2.43 -0.43
C TYR A 24 9.04 1.09 -1.18
N GLN A 25 9.06 1.15 -2.51
CA GLN A 25 9.16 -0.05 -3.33
C GLN A 25 10.62 -0.38 -3.61
N ARG A 26 10.95 -1.66 -3.48
CA ARG A 26 12.27 -2.17 -3.81
C ARG A 26 12.44 -2.28 -5.32
N SER A 27 13.56 -1.78 -5.84
CA SER A 27 13.98 -2.03 -7.23
C SER A 27 14.76 -3.34 -7.34
N ASN A 28 15.02 -3.78 -8.58
CA ASN A 28 15.88 -4.93 -8.84
C ASN A 28 17.34 -4.73 -8.38
N GLN A 29 17.73 -3.51 -8.09
CA GLN A 29 19.07 -3.11 -7.62
C GLN A 29 19.08 -2.81 -6.11
N ASP A 30 18.05 -3.25 -5.36
CA ASP A 30 17.87 -2.99 -3.93
C ASP A 30 17.78 -1.51 -3.55
N THR A 31 17.53 -0.65 -4.51
CA THR A 31 17.28 0.78 -4.27
C THR A 31 15.81 1.04 -3.95
N CYS A 32 15.54 2.12 -3.22
CA CYS A 32 14.19 2.51 -2.85
C CYS A 32 13.55 3.35 -3.96
N PHE A 33 12.39 2.92 -4.46
CA PHE A 33 11.55 3.70 -5.36
C PHE A 33 10.54 4.51 -4.57
N ASN A 34 10.63 5.83 -4.70
CA ASN A 34 9.66 6.77 -4.18
C ASN A 34 9.21 7.69 -5.30
N GLN A 35 7.91 7.74 -5.53
CA GLN A 35 7.32 8.72 -6.43
C GLN A 35 6.86 9.93 -5.62
N LYS A 36 7.23 11.12 -6.07
CA LYS A 36 6.95 12.39 -5.37
C LYS A 36 6.20 13.32 -6.31
N PRO A 37 5.05 13.90 -5.90
CA PRO A 37 4.36 14.90 -6.72
C PRO A 37 5.19 16.17 -6.82
N ILE A 38 5.29 16.73 -8.02
CA ILE A 38 5.93 18.02 -8.31
C ILE A 38 4.92 19.15 -8.14
N VAL A 39 3.66 18.87 -8.53
CA VAL A 39 2.59 19.86 -8.54
C VAL A 39 1.96 20.01 -7.16
N GLY A 40 1.67 21.24 -6.78
CA GLY A 40 0.97 21.58 -5.53
C GLY A 40 -0.54 21.56 -5.70
N LYS A 41 -1.26 21.49 -4.56
CA LYS A 41 -2.71 21.60 -4.55
C LYS A 41 -3.15 22.97 -5.08
N GLY A 42 -4.04 22.97 -6.08
CA GLY A 42 -4.56 24.16 -6.73
C GLY A 42 -3.78 24.64 -7.95
N ASN A 43 -2.70 23.94 -8.33
CA ASN A 43 -1.99 24.25 -9.56
C ASN A 43 -2.77 23.75 -10.79
N TRP A 44 -2.73 24.53 -11.86
CA TRP A 44 -3.21 24.12 -13.17
C TRP A 44 -2.17 23.26 -13.87
N VAL A 45 -2.63 22.21 -14.52
CA VAL A 45 -1.80 21.29 -15.32
C VAL A 45 -2.45 21.03 -16.66
N ASN A 46 -1.65 20.91 -17.71
CA ASN A 46 -2.11 20.61 -19.05
C ASN A 46 -1.78 19.18 -19.42
N LYS A 47 -2.43 18.67 -20.45
CA LYS A 47 -2.11 17.35 -20.98
C LYS A 47 -0.65 17.33 -21.48
N GLY A 48 0.15 16.42 -20.96
CA GLY A 48 1.58 16.29 -21.26
C GLY A 48 2.50 16.89 -20.20
N ASP A 49 1.98 17.66 -19.23
CA ASP A 49 2.79 18.18 -18.13
C ASP A 49 3.21 17.03 -17.18
N ILE A 50 4.40 17.14 -16.64
CA ILE A 50 4.92 16.18 -15.66
C ILE A 50 4.38 16.56 -14.30
N ILE A 51 3.65 15.62 -13.66
CA ILE A 51 2.96 15.85 -12.39
C ILE A 51 3.67 15.22 -11.19
N ALA A 52 4.51 14.22 -11.42
CA ALA A 52 5.26 13.55 -10.37
C ALA A 52 6.63 13.09 -10.88
N ASP A 53 7.61 13.12 -9.99
CA ASP A 53 8.93 12.55 -10.21
C ASP A 53 8.99 11.11 -9.71
N GLY A 54 9.75 10.29 -10.44
CA GLY A 54 10.12 8.94 -10.05
C GLY A 54 11.53 8.88 -9.45
N PRO A 55 12.09 7.67 -9.33
CA PRO A 55 13.48 7.50 -8.90
C PRO A 55 14.45 8.13 -9.91
N ALA A 56 15.51 8.73 -9.37
CA ALA A 56 16.57 9.40 -10.15
C ALA A 56 16.05 10.47 -11.14
N THR A 57 14.96 11.15 -10.78
CA THR A 57 14.38 12.26 -11.56
C THR A 57 14.23 13.49 -10.69
N ASP A 58 14.39 14.67 -11.29
CA ASP A 58 14.19 15.97 -10.66
C ASP A 58 13.50 16.90 -11.67
N ALA A 59 12.33 17.40 -11.32
CA ALA A 59 11.49 18.24 -12.17
C ALA A 59 11.22 17.62 -13.56
N GLY A 60 11.06 16.29 -13.62
CA GLY A 60 10.78 15.53 -14.84
C GLY A 60 12.00 15.19 -15.68
N GLU A 61 13.19 15.62 -15.30
CA GLU A 61 14.44 15.33 -16.00
C GLU A 61 15.24 14.26 -15.25
N LEU A 62 16.06 13.51 -15.99
CA LEU A 62 16.94 12.48 -15.42
C LEU A 62 18.02 13.14 -14.56
N ALA A 63 18.06 12.78 -13.27
CA ALA A 63 18.99 13.26 -12.27
C ALA A 63 19.67 12.08 -11.58
N LEU A 64 20.70 11.51 -12.22
CA LEU A 64 21.46 10.37 -11.69
C LEU A 64 22.44 10.74 -10.58
N GLY A 65 22.67 12.00 -10.34
CA GLY A 65 23.59 12.53 -9.35
C GLY A 65 23.41 14.01 -9.12
N ARG A 66 24.39 14.63 -8.49
CA ARG A 66 24.39 16.06 -8.18
C ARG A 66 25.70 16.71 -8.61
N ASN A 67 25.64 17.89 -9.17
CA ASN A 67 26.83 18.68 -9.45
C ASN A 67 27.33 19.29 -8.16
N VAL A 68 28.60 19.04 -7.84
CA VAL A 68 29.27 19.63 -6.67
C VAL A 68 30.54 20.34 -7.08
N MET A 69 30.94 21.36 -6.32
CA MET A 69 32.19 22.07 -6.54
C MET A 69 33.35 21.21 -6.02
N VAL A 70 34.35 20.99 -6.84
CA VAL A 70 35.54 20.20 -6.54
C VAL A 70 36.78 21.05 -6.59
N ALA A 71 37.67 20.91 -5.61
CA ALA A 71 39.00 21.53 -5.62
C ALA A 71 40.08 20.46 -5.75
N PHE A 72 40.95 20.61 -6.76
CA PHE A 72 42.09 19.72 -6.96
C PHE A 72 43.32 20.30 -6.31
N MET A 73 43.55 19.94 -5.06
CA MET A 73 44.69 20.44 -4.28
C MET A 73 45.03 19.44 -3.16
N SER A 74 46.29 19.42 -2.71
CA SER A 74 46.66 18.67 -1.51
C SER A 74 46.14 19.39 -0.26
N TRP A 75 45.63 18.64 0.69
CA TRP A 75 45.06 19.14 1.95
C TRP A 75 45.61 18.36 3.14
N GLY A 76 46.73 18.81 3.71
CA GLY A 76 47.33 18.23 4.91
C GLY A 76 47.60 16.73 4.88
N GLY A 77 47.70 16.12 3.69
CA GLY A 77 47.87 14.68 3.49
C GLY A 77 46.59 13.84 3.65
N TYR A 78 45.45 14.46 3.97
CA TYR A 78 44.18 13.70 4.17
C TYR A 78 43.54 13.21 2.87
N ASN A 79 44.01 13.66 1.73
CA ASN A 79 43.58 13.23 0.40
C ASN A 79 44.73 12.48 -0.34
N TYR A 80 45.57 11.76 0.41
CA TYR A 80 46.64 10.93 -0.16
C TYR A 80 46.09 9.70 -0.87
N GLU A 81 46.64 9.39 -2.06
CA GLU A 81 46.20 8.31 -2.95
C GLU A 81 44.72 8.46 -3.36
N ASP A 82 43.88 7.47 -3.07
CA ASP A 82 42.45 7.42 -3.43
C ASP A 82 41.53 8.09 -2.40
N SER A 83 42.13 8.73 -1.37
CA SER A 83 41.36 9.40 -0.31
C SER A 83 40.75 10.70 -0.83
N ILE A 84 39.48 10.92 -0.54
CA ILE A 84 38.74 12.13 -0.90
C ILE A 84 38.20 12.78 0.36
N LEU A 85 38.46 14.08 0.53
CA LEU A 85 37.82 14.91 1.55
C LEU A 85 36.49 15.43 1.04
N VAL A 86 35.48 15.32 1.87
CA VAL A 86 34.14 15.85 1.57
C VAL A 86 33.74 16.89 2.60
N SER A 87 33.01 17.91 2.17
CA SER A 87 32.44 18.90 3.06
C SER A 87 31.32 18.28 3.90
N GLU A 88 31.25 18.65 5.19
CA GLU A 88 30.15 18.27 6.08
C GLU A 88 28.76 18.67 5.53
N ARG A 89 28.72 19.71 4.70
CA ARG A 89 27.49 20.14 4.02
C ARG A 89 26.87 19.04 3.15
N LEU A 90 27.68 18.19 2.48
CA LEU A 90 27.18 17.07 1.67
C LEU A 90 26.39 16.08 2.52
N ILE A 91 26.81 15.88 3.78
CA ILE A 91 26.13 15.00 4.73
C ILE A 91 24.88 15.66 5.28
N LYS A 92 24.96 16.95 5.66
CA LYS A 92 23.80 17.70 6.20
C LYS A 92 22.65 17.84 5.20
N ASP A 93 22.98 18.03 3.94
CA ASP A 93 22.02 18.25 2.86
C ASP A 93 21.60 16.92 2.18
N ASP A 94 22.03 15.74 2.69
CA ASP A 94 21.76 14.39 2.16
C ASP A 94 22.01 14.25 0.66
N ILE A 95 23.06 14.91 0.12
CA ILE A 95 23.26 15.05 -1.32
C ILE A 95 23.57 13.71 -2.00
N TYR A 96 24.36 12.85 -1.37
CA TYR A 96 24.73 11.53 -1.87
C TYR A 96 24.18 10.39 -1.01
N THR A 97 23.09 10.65 -0.30
CA THR A 97 22.41 9.66 0.52
C THR A 97 21.51 8.79 -0.33
N SER A 98 21.64 7.50 -0.21
CA SER A 98 20.79 6.51 -0.85
C SER A 98 20.09 5.64 0.19
N ILE A 99 18.86 5.23 -0.11
CA ILE A 99 18.10 4.28 0.70
C ILE A 99 18.09 2.96 -0.05
N HIS A 100 18.49 1.90 0.64
CA HIS A 100 18.46 0.54 0.12
C HIS A 100 17.39 -0.26 0.86
N ILE A 101 16.66 -1.11 0.13
CA ILE A 101 15.66 -2.02 0.67
C ILE A 101 16.18 -3.42 0.39
N GLU A 102 16.54 -4.14 1.45
CA GLU A 102 16.97 -5.53 1.38
C GLU A 102 15.81 -6.44 1.74
N GLU A 103 15.69 -7.56 1.04
CA GLU A 103 14.67 -8.56 1.25
C GLU A 103 15.31 -9.84 1.75
N PHE A 104 14.82 -10.34 2.87
CA PHE A 104 15.25 -11.60 3.47
C PHE A 104 14.07 -12.56 3.46
N GLU A 105 14.29 -13.75 2.91
CA GLU A 105 13.25 -14.78 2.87
C GLU A 105 13.69 -16.04 3.63
N THR A 106 12.73 -16.71 4.22
CA THR A 106 12.90 -18.03 4.81
C THR A 106 11.64 -18.84 4.61
N MET A 107 11.79 -20.16 4.52
CA MET A 107 10.64 -21.04 4.42
C MET A 107 10.74 -22.17 5.45
N ALA A 108 9.61 -22.58 6.00
CA ALA A 108 9.49 -23.80 6.78
C ALA A 108 9.24 -24.98 5.83
N ARG A 109 10.10 -25.99 5.90
CA ARG A 109 10.06 -27.18 5.03
C ARG A 109 9.66 -28.42 5.81
N ASP A 110 9.03 -29.37 5.14
CA ASP A 110 8.84 -30.71 5.67
C ASP A 110 10.13 -31.50 5.52
N THR A 111 10.76 -31.84 6.65
CA THR A 111 11.99 -32.66 6.67
C THR A 111 11.64 -34.12 7.03
N LYS A 112 12.55 -35.04 6.75
CA LYS A 112 12.41 -36.45 7.14
C LYS A 112 12.32 -36.68 8.66
N LEU A 113 12.77 -35.69 9.45
CA LEU A 113 12.80 -35.73 10.91
C LEU A 113 11.58 -35.03 11.56
N GLY A 114 10.75 -34.37 10.75
CA GLY A 114 9.58 -33.60 11.18
C GLY A 114 9.47 -32.29 10.42
N LYS A 115 8.40 -31.55 10.67
CA LYS A 115 8.17 -30.25 10.05
C LYS A 115 9.00 -29.18 10.73
N GLU A 116 9.60 -28.28 9.94
CA GLU A 116 10.14 -27.03 10.47
C GLU A 116 8.98 -26.13 10.89
N GLU A 117 9.16 -25.37 11.94
CA GLU A 117 8.14 -24.47 12.47
C GLU A 117 8.70 -23.06 12.64
N ILE A 118 7.89 -22.08 12.23
CA ILE A 118 8.18 -20.67 12.51
C ILE A 118 7.50 -20.33 13.83
N THR A 119 8.31 -19.94 14.83
CA THR A 119 7.82 -19.70 16.18
C THR A 119 8.72 -18.73 16.94
N ARG A 120 8.17 -18.07 17.94
CA ARG A 120 8.93 -17.27 18.92
C ARG A 120 9.61 -18.15 19.97
N ASP A 121 9.13 -19.38 20.20
CA ASP A 121 9.66 -20.30 21.20
C ASP A 121 10.95 -20.99 20.69
N ILE A 122 12.07 -20.28 20.76
CA ILE A 122 13.36 -20.70 20.26
C ILE A 122 14.22 -21.16 21.46
N PRO A 123 14.74 -22.40 21.47
CA PRO A 123 15.56 -22.88 22.57
C PRO A 123 16.89 -22.12 22.67
N ASN A 124 17.34 -21.90 23.90
CA ASN A 124 18.64 -21.27 24.23
C ASN A 124 18.80 -19.80 23.74
N VAL A 125 17.72 -19.09 23.50
CA VAL A 125 17.69 -17.66 23.16
C VAL A 125 17.07 -16.89 24.29
N GLY A 126 17.72 -15.81 24.74
CA GLY A 126 17.21 -14.94 25.80
C GLY A 126 16.03 -14.10 25.32
N GLU A 127 15.15 -13.76 26.25
CA GLU A 127 13.95 -12.92 25.96
C GLU A 127 14.28 -11.56 25.32
N GLU A 128 15.45 -11.02 25.61
CA GLU A 128 15.89 -9.74 25.04
C GLU A 128 16.09 -9.82 23.51
N ALA A 129 16.60 -10.94 23.00
CA ALA A 129 16.74 -11.17 21.56
C ALA A 129 15.39 -11.49 20.86
N LEU A 130 14.38 -11.88 21.63
CA LEU A 130 13.02 -12.17 21.15
C LEU A 130 12.09 -10.97 21.25
N ARG A 131 12.55 -9.86 21.82
CA ARG A 131 11.73 -8.67 22.11
C ARG A 131 11.04 -8.10 20.89
N ASN A 132 11.75 -8.07 19.75
CA ASN A 132 11.26 -7.47 18.49
C ASN A 132 10.37 -8.41 17.70
N LEU A 133 10.22 -9.67 18.13
CA LEU A 133 9.37 -10.67 17.48
C LEU A 133 7.93 -10.56 18.00
N ASP A 134 6.98 -10.84 17.13
CA ASP A 134 5.59 -11.05 17.49
C ASP A 134 5.37 -12.48 18.08
N GLU A 135 4.13 -12.82 18.39
CA GLU A 135 3.76 -14.14 18.93
C GLU A 135 4.01 -15.29 17.93
N SER A 136 4.01 -14.99 16.64
CA SER A 136 4.26 -15.95 15.55
C SER A 136 5.76 -16.12 15.25
N GLY A 137 6.63 -15.38 15.93
CA GLY A 137 8.07 -15.44 15.70
C GLY A 137 8.57 -14.59 14.53
N ILE A 138 7.80 -13.64 14.03
CA ILE A 138 8.17 -12.73 12.96
C ILE A 138 8.45 -11.34 13.55
N VAL A 139 9.46 -10.66 13.05
CA VAL A 139 9.79 -9.29 13.49
C VAL A 139 8.62 -8.34 13.20
N ARG A 140 8.38 -7.39 14.11
CA ARG A 140 7.33 -6.39 13.97
C ARG A 140 7.71 -5.33 12.96
N MET A 141 6.74 -4.86 12.18
CA MET A 141 6.93 -3.71 11.30
C MET A 141 7.24 -2.45 12.12
N GLY A 142 8.16 -1.61 11.61
CA GLY A 142 8.61 -0.39 12.29
C GLY A 142 9.73 -0.58 13.30
N GLU A 143 10.11 -1.83 13.66
CA GLU A 143 11.21 -2.09 14.58
C GLU A 143 12.57 -1.85 13.90
N PHE A 144 13.50 -1.29 14.68
CA PHE A 144 14.88 -1.12 14.23
C PHE A 144 15.69 -2.38 14.58
N VAL A 145 16.28 -2.99 13.56
CA VAL A 145 17.07 -4.23 13.68
C VAL A 145 18.54 -3.98 13.39
N LYS A 146 19.39 -4.72 14.08
CA LYS A 146 20.86 -4.69 13.96
C LYS A 146 21.39 -6.04 13.53
N SER A 147 22.65 -6.06 13.10
CA SER A 147 23.37 -7.30 12.79
C SER A 147 23.27 -8.31 13.93
N GLY A 148 22.83 -9.52 13.61
CA GLY A 148 22.65 -10.62 14.55
C GLY A 148 21.25 -10.74 15.16
N ASP A 149 20.40 -9.71 15.05
CA ASP A 149 19.01 -9.77 15.51
C ASP A 149 18.22 -10.80 14.70
N ILE A 150 17.20 -11.39 15.33
CA ILE A 150 16.35 -12.39 14.69
C ILE A 150 15.25 -11.68 13.92
N LEU A 151 15.15 -11.96 12.62
CA LEU A 151 14.06 -11.51 11.77
C LEU A 151 12.88 -12.47 11.78
N VAL A 152 13.16 -13.77 11.69
CA VAL A 152 12.17 -14.84 11.75
C VAL A 152 12.70 -15.97 12.60
N GLY A 153 11.99 -16.29 13.68
CA GLY A 153 12.30 -17.42 14.54
C GLY A 153 11.88 -18.71 13.86
N LYS A 154 12.84 -19.62 13.64
CA LYS A 154 12.58 -20.92 13.03
C LYS A 154 13.31 -22.02 13.78
N ILE A 155 12.61 -23.11 14.03
CA ILE A 155 13.14 -24.31 14.65
C ILE A 155 13.05 -25.49 13.69
N THR A 156 14.09 -26.32 13.70
CA THR A 156 14.17 -27.55 12.90
C THR A 156 14.29 -28.74 13.85
N PRO A 157 13.49 -29.81 13.71
CA PRO A 157 13.62 -31.02 14.51
C PRO A 157 14.97 -31.64 14.35
N LYS A 158 15.59 -32.07 15.46
CA LYS A 158 16.83 -32.91 15.46
C LYS A 158 16.46 -34.36 15.28
N GLY A 159 17.28 -35.10 14.51
CA GLY A 159 17.16 -36.55 14.44
C GLY A 159 17.43 -37.20 15.78
N GLU A 160 16.86 -38.38 15.99
CA GLU A 160 17.15 -39.21 17.17
C GLU A 160 18.66 -39.51 17.27
N THR A 161 19.35 -38.72 18.04
CA THR A 161 20.64 -39.10 18.58
C THR A 161 20.41 -39.99 19.79
N GLN A 162 21.13 -41.10 19.92
CA GLN A 162 21.09 -41.90 21.14
C GLN A 162 21.48 -41.01 22.32
N LEU A 163 20.48 -40.63 23.08
CA LEU A 163 20.62 -39.76 24.26
C LEU A 163 21.47 -40.47 25.32
N SER A 164 22.47 -39.78 25.83
CA SER A 164 23.20 -40.24 27.02
C SER A 164 22.25 -40.28 28.23
N ALA A 165 22.61 -41.07 29.25
CA ALA A 165 21.79 -41.14 30.47
C ALA A 165 21.63 -39.78 31.15
N GLU A 166 22.63 -38.91 31.02
CA GLU A 166 22.65 -37.55 31.57
C GLU A 166 21.68 -36.63 30.81
N GLU A 167 21.62 -36.74 29.48
CA GLU A 167 20.65 -35.97 28.67
C GLU A 167 19.22 -36.42 28.92
N LYS A 168 18.96 -37.70 29.18
CA LYS A 168 17.63 -38.18 29.59
C LYS A 168 17.20 -37.59 30.94
N LEU A 169 18.14 -37.38 31.84
CA LEU A 169 17.90 -36.78 33.15
C LEU A 169 17.60 -35.26 33.02
N LEU A 170 18.35 -34.57 32.17
CA LEU A 170 18.12 -33.16 31.86
C LEU A 170 16.75 -32.92 31.17
N ARG A 171 16.32 -33.83 30.29
CA ARG A 171 14.98 -33.83 29.71
C ARG A 171 13.88 -33.91 30.76
N ALA A 172 14.07 -34.79 31.75
CA ALA A 172 13.10 -34.96 32.82
C ALA A 172 12.96 -33.73 33.75
N ILE A 173 14.02 -32.93 33.86
CA ILE A 173 14.08 -31.74 34.74
C ILE A 173 13.61 -30.47 33.99
N PHE A 174 14.01 -30.27 32.74
CA PHE A 174 13.78 -29.00 31.99
C PHE A 174 12.68 -29.10 30.92
N GLY A 175 12.03 -30.24 30.77
CA GLY A 175 10.96 -30.47 29.79
C GLY A 175 11.44 -30.90 28.40
N GLU A 176 10.59 -31.62 27.68
CA GLU A 176 10.93 -32.31 26.42
C GLU A 176 11.32 -31.40 25.25
N LYS A 177 10.81 -30.15 25.21
CA LYS A 177 10.97 -29.27 24.04
C LYS A 177 12.39 -28.76 23.79
N ALA A 178 13.21 -28.55 24.79
CA ALA A 178 14.50 -27.88 24.67
C ALA A 178 15.62 -28.72 23.99
N SER A 179 15.48 -30.04 23.88
CA SER A 179 16.53 -30.92 23.36
C SER A 179 16.25 -31.47 21.95
N ASP A 180 15.04 -31.38 21.45
CA ASP A 180 14.63 -32.05 20.21
C ASP A 180 14.65 -31.14 18.98
N VAL A 181 14.85 -29.85 19.17
CA VAL A 181 14.87 -28.88 18.08
C VAL A 181 16.16 -28.07 18.05
N ARG A 182 16.53 -27.63 16.87
CA ARG A 182 17.68 -26.76 16.63
C ARG A 182 17.18 -25.40 16.15
N ASP A 183 17.79 -24.32 16.66
CA ASP A 183 17.59 -22.96 16.14
C ASP A 183 18.15 -22.85 14.71
N THR A 184 17.28 -22.52 13.78
CA THR A 184 17.59 -22.24 12.37
C THR A 184 16.97 -20.91 11.94
N SER A 185 16.82 -20.00 12.90
CA SER A 185 16.22 -18.69 12.70
C SER A 185 16.96 -17.85 11.66
N LEU A 186 16.22 -17.07 10.92
CA LEU A 186 16.77 -16.07 10.02
C LEU A 186 17.25 -14.88 10.83
N ARG A 187 18.51 -14.52 10.70
CA ARG A 187 19.13 -13.40 11.40
C ARG A 187 19.63 -12.36 10.43
N VAL A 188 19.68 -11.10 10.90
CA VAL A 188 20.25 -9.98 10.13
C VAL A 188 21.75 -10.26 9.88
N PRO A 189 22.21 -10.20 8.61
CA PRO A 189 23.63 -10.41 8.28
C PRO A 189 24.55 -9.36 8.91
N PRO A 190 25.86 -9.66 9.02
CA PRO A 190 26.84 -8.68 9.46
C PRO A 190 26.88 -7.45 8.56
N GLY A 191 26.91 -6.25 9.18
CA GLY A 191 27.00 -4.98 8.46
C GLY A 191 25.68 -4.40 7.97
N VAL A 192 24.56 -5.11 8.19
CA VAL A 192 23.21 -4.62 7.85
C VAL A 192 22.54 -4.12 9.13
N GLU A 193 21.97 -2.95 9.05
CA GLU A 193 21.10 -2.39 10.09
C GLU A 193 20.03 -1.53 9.42
N GLY A 194 18.83 -1.50 9.98
CA GLY A 194 17.75 -0.71 9.40
C GLY A 194 16.41 -0.92 10.09
N THR A 195 15.39 -0.29 9.54
CA THR A 195 14.01 -0.40 10.03
C THR A 195 13.22 -1.36 9.15
N VAL A 196 12.48 -2.26 9.77
CA VAL A 196 11.59 -3.18 9.06
C VAL A 196 10.41 -2.41 8.49
N ILE A 197 10.26 -2.41 7.16
CA ILE A 197 9.18 -1.69 6.48
C ILE A 197 7.99 -2.56 6.15
N ASP A 198 8.22 -3.86 5.89
CA ASP A 198 7.17 -4.81 5.53
C ASP A 198 7.56 -6.24 5.93
N ALA A 199 6.55 -7.08 6.20
CA ALA A 199 6.71 -8.50 6.47
C ALA A 199 5.55 -9.26 5.81
N LYS A 200 5.87 -10.11 4.82
CA LYS A 200 4.87 -10.90 4.08
C LYS A 200 4.94 -12.36 4.49
N VAL A 201 3.80 -12.97 4.70
CA VAL A 201 3.66 -14.39 5.00
C VAL A 201 2.91 -15.06 3.86
N PHE A 202 3.52 -16.09 3.30
CA PHE A 202 2.93 -16.89 2.21
C PHE A 202 2.59 -18.28 2.72
N THR A 203 1.38 -18.75 2.46
CA THR A 203 0.92 -20.08 2.85
C THR A 203 0.46 -20.87 1.64
N ARG A 204 0.82 -22.17 1.59
CA ARG A 204 0.35 -23.06 0.52
C ARG A 204 -1.15 -23.27 0.59
N LYS A 205 -1.78 -23.41 -0.57
CA LYS A 205 -3.20 -23.78 -0.67
C LYS A 205 -3.47 -25.08 0.09
N GLY A 206 -4.46 -25.07 1.01
CA GLY A 206 -4.88 -26.24 1.78
C GLY A 206 -4.10 -26.50 3.07
N SER A 207 -3.11 -25.67 3.44
CA SER A 207 -2.55 -25.70 4.80
C SER A 207 -3.44 -24.94 5.78
N GLU A 208 -3.44 -25.35 7.04
CA GLU A 208 -4.08 -24.58 8.11
C GLU A 208 -3.40 -23.22 8.21
N ARG A 209 -4.21 -22.15 8.22
CA ARG A 209 -3.72 -20.78 8.32
C ARG A 209 -3.53 -20.41 9.78
N ASP A 210 -2.34 -19.96 10.14
CA ASP A 210 -2.03 -19.44 11.46
C ASP A 210 -2.80 -18.14 11.73
N HIS A 211 -3.07 -17.85 13.00
CA HIS A 211 -3.72 -16.61 13.42
C HIS A 211 -3.02 -15.36 12.88
N ARG A 212 -1.70 -15.38 12.75
CA ARG A 212 -0.92 -14.26 12.20
C ARG A 212 -1.17 -14.06 10.71
N THR A 213 -1.17 -15.14 9.94
CA THR A 213 -1.50 -15.09 8.50
C THR A 213 -2.89 -14.52 8.28
N GLN A 214 -3.87 -14.97 9.07
CA GLN A 214 -5.24 -14.42 9.01
C GLN A 214 -5.26 -12.93 9.33
N PHE A 215 -4.53 -12.49 10.35
CA PHE A 215 -4.46 -11.07 10.73
C PHE A 215 -3.84 -10.21 9.62
N ILE A 216 -2.74 -10.65 9.00
CA ILE A 216 -2.08 -9.94 7.87
C ILE A 216 -3.02 -9.88 6.66
N GLU A 217 -3.69 -11.00 6.32
CA GLU A 217 -4.66 -11.04 5.23
C GLU A 217 -5.86 -10.11 5.49
N GLU A 218 -6.36 -10.07 6.73
CA GLU A 218 -7.46 -9.17 7.12
C GLU A 218 -7.05 -7.70 7.07
N GLU A 219 -5.82 -7.37 7.49
CA GLU A 219 -5.28 -6.02 7.41
C GLU A 219 -5.11 -5.58 5.96
N ALA A 220 -4.47 -6.39 5.12
CA ALA A 220 -4.32 -6.13 3.69
C ALA A 220 -5.68 -6.02 2.98
N MET A 221 -6.66 -6.86 3.34
CA MET A 221 -8.01 -6.77 2.79
C MET A 221 -8.73 -5.49 3.23
N ARG A 222 -8.54 -5.05 4.48
CA ARG A 222 -9.11 -3.80 5.00
C ARG A 222 -8.55 -2.59 4.26
N ASP A 223 -7.25 -2.57 3.98
CA ASP A 223 -6.62 -1.50 3.23
C ASP A 223 -7.12 -1.45 1.78
N LEU A 224 -7.23 -2.59 1.10
CA LEU A 224 -7.82 -2.65 -0.24
C LEU A 224 -9.28 -2.18 -0.28
N LEU A 225 -10.09 -2.55 0.71
CA LEU A 225 -11.47 -2.08 0.81
C LEU A 225 -11.53 -0.58 1.05
N LYS A 226 -10.65 -0.04 1.87
CA LYS A 226 -10.55 1.40 2.11
C LYS A 226 -10.14 2.15 0.85
N ASP A 227 -9.13 1.68 0.13
CA ASP A 227 -8.69 2.28 -1.14
C ASP A 227 -9.82 2.28 -2.17
N ARG A 228 -10.54 1.17 -2.31
CA ARG A 228 -11.73 1.08 -3.17
C ARG A 228 -12.78 2.12 -2.80
N ASP A 229 -13.12 2.19 -1.53
CA ASP A 229 -14.16 3.09 -1.04
C ASP A 229 -13.74 4.56 -1.20
N ASP A 230 -12.47 4.89 -1.01
CA ASP A 230 -11.92 6.22 -1.25
C ASP A 230 -11.94 6.59 -2.74
N GLU A 231 -11.54 5.69 -3.65
CA GLU A 231 -11.64 5.93 -5.09
C GLU A 231 -13.09 6.16 -5.54
N ILE A 232 -14.01 5.30 -5.12
CA ILE A 232 -15.45 5.44 -5.44
C ILE A 232 -15.99 6.75 -4.87
N ARG A 233 -15.61 7.12 -3.65
CA ARG A 233 -16.04 8.37 -3.02
C ARG A 233 -15.59 9.60 -3.81
N ILE A 234 -14.31 9.66 -4.20
CA ILE A 234 -13.72 10.75 -4.97
C ILE A 234 -14.47 10.94 -6.30
N ILE A 235 -14.68 9.85 -7.03
CA ILE A 235 -15.39 9.88 -8.31
C ILE A 235 -16.85 10.30 -8.10
N THR A 236 -17.52 9.76 -7.10
CA THR A 236 -18.90 10.10 -6.77
C THR A 236 -19.07 11.58 -6.44
N GLU A 237 -18.16 12.14 -5.62
CA GLU A 237 -18.18 13.57 -5.27
C GLU A 237 -17.95 14.46 -6.49
N SER A 238 -17.02 14.07 -7.37
CA SER A 238 -16.76 14.80 -8.61
C SER A 238 -17.98 14.82 -9.52
N VAL A 239 -18.56 13.65 -9.78
CA VAL A 239 -19.75 13.52 -10.64
C VAL A 239 -20.94 14.27 -10.04
N LYS A 240 -21.16 14.16 -8.73
CA LYS A 240 -22.20 14.95 -8.03
C LYS A 240 -22.02 16.46 -8.22
N ASN A 241 -20.80 16.96 -8.05
CA ASN A 241 -20.52 18.38 -8.21
C ASN A 241 -20.71 18.84 -9.67
N ASN A 242 -20.32 18.03 -10.64
CA ASN A 242 -20.50 18.30 -12.06
C ASN A 242 -22.00 18.37 -12.40
N ILE A 243 -22.79 17.36 -12.05
CA ILE A 243 -24.24 17.32 -12.32
C ILE A 243 -24.96 18.39 -11.53
N ALA A 244 -24.59 18.66 -10.27
CA ALA A 244 -25.17 19.75 -9.49
C ALA A 244 -24.97 21.10 -10.17
N GLY A 245 -23.76 21.37 -10.73
CA GLY A 245 -23.50 22.58 -11.51
C GLY A 245 -24.38 22.71 -12.73
N MET A 246 -24.80 21.59 -13.34
CA MET A 246 -25.73 21.59 -14.49
C MET A 246 -27.22 21.76 -14.07
N LEU A 247 -27.60 21.23 -12.91
CA LEU A 247 -28.99 21.23 -12.41
C LEU A 247 -29.37 22.50 -11.64
N ILE A 248 -28.42 23.14 -10.94
CA ILE A 248 -28.70 24.34 -10.13
C ILE A 248 -29.20 25.47 -11.00
N GLY A 249 -30.31 26.08 -10.57
CA GLY A 249 -31.00 27.17 -11.30
C GLY A 249 -31.93 26.69 -12.40
N LYS A 250 -32.02 25.38 -12.66
CA LYS A 250 -33.03 24.81 -13.58
C LYS A 250 -34.34 24.55 -12.85
N THR A 251 -35.42 24.41 -13.64
CA THR A 251 -36.76 24.15 -13.12
C THR A 251 -37.20 22.73 -13.44
N SER A 252 -37.73 22.02 -12.45
CA SER A 252 -38.21 20.64 -12.61
C SER A 252 -39.48 20.58 -13.46
N ALA A 253 -39.53 19.68 -14.45
CA ALA A 253 -40.72 19.43 -15.28
C ALA A 253 -41.68 18.44 -14.64
N SER A 254 -41.21 17.55 -13.78
CA SER A 254 -42.01 16.51 -13.12
C SER A 254 -41.78 16.50 -11.61
N ARG A 255 -42.67 15.80 -10.88
CA ARG A 255 -42.48 15.54 -9.45
C ARG A 255 -41.55 14.35 -9.26
N LEU A 256 -40.62 14.45 -8.32
CA LEU A 256 -39.77 13.34 -7.89
C LEU A 256 -40.22 12.83 -6.51
N VAL A 257 -40.44 11.53 -6.40
CA VAL A 257 -40.90 10.87 -5.17
C VAL A 257 -39.96 9.74 -4.82
N GLU A 258 -39.53 9.65 -3.58
CA GLU A 258 -38.68 8.53 -3.12
C GLU A 258 -39.46 7.20 -3.18
N PRO A 259 -38.99 6.17 -3.93
CA PRO A 259 -39.75 4.94 -4.14
C PRO A 259 -40.09 4.19 -2.86
N LYS A 260 -39.15 4.15 -1.89
CA LYS A 260 -39.30 3.38 -0.64
C LYS A 260 -40.18 4.07 0.41
N LYS A 261 -40.03 5.38 0.60
CA LYS A 261 -40.70 6.14 1.66
C LYS A 261 -41.91 6.92 1.17
N LYS A 262 -42.19 6.94 -0.17
CA LYS A 262 -43.22 7.75 -0.79
C LYS A 262 -43.17 9.26 -0.42
N LYS A 263 -41.97 9.73 0.04
CA LYS A 263 -41.76 11.13 0.38
C LYS A 263 -41.53 11.93 -0.89
N MET A 264 -42.20 13.07 -1.03
CA MET A 264 -41.96 13.99 -2.13
C MET A 264 -40.62 14.68 -1.93
N LEU A 265 -39.70 14.55 -2.89
CA LEU A 265 -38.36 15.12 -2.88
C LEU A 265 -38.28 16.40 -3.71
N LEU A 266 -39.04 16.49 -4.81
CA LEU A 266 -39.07 17.64 -5.70
C LEU A 266 -40.49 17.81 -6.27
N LYS A 267 -40.99 19.07 -6.34
CA LYS A 267 -42.29 19.40 -6.91
C LYS A 267 -42.15 19.81 -8.38
N LYS A 268 -43.21 19.60 -9.14
CA LYS A 268 -43.28 20.14 -10.51
C LYS A 268 -43.20 21.66 -10.50
N GLY A 269 -42.34 22.26 -11.32
CA GLY A 269 -42.15 23.71 -11.41
C GLY A 269 -41.25 24.29 -10.29
N GLU A 270 -40.67 23.48 -9.42
CA GLU A 270 -39.75 23.91 -8.38
C GLU A 270 -38.37 24.19 -8.95
N SER A 271 -37.74 25.29 -8.51
CA SER A 271 -36.35 25.60 -8.86
C SER A 271 -35.42 24.68 -8.10
N ILE A 272 -34.46 24.13 -8.80
CA ILE A 272 -33.49 23.20 -8.22
C ILE A 272 -32.36 24.01 -7.58
N GLU A 273 -32.38 24.07 -6.26
CA GLU A 273 -31.32 24.67 -5.44
C GLU A 273 -30.40 23.60 -4.85
N ARG A 274 -29.23 24.04 -4.38
CA ARG A 274 -28.22 23.12 -3.81
C ARG A 274 -28.77 22.33 -2.61
N GLU A 275 -29.50 23.00 -1.73
CA GLU A 275 -30.13 22.38 -0.55
C GLU A 275 -31.17 21.30 -0.92
N VAL A 276 -31.87 21.50 -2.02
CA VAL A 276 -32.84 20.52 -2.54
C VAL A 276 -32.10 19.28 -3.06
N LEU A 277 -31.01 19.45 -3.81
CA LEU A 277 -30.20 18.34 -4.34
C LEU A 277 -29.53 17.51 -3.24
N GLU A 278 -29.09 18.14 -2.16
CA GLU A 278 -28.48 17.43 -1.01
C GLU A 278 -29.50 16.51 -0.32
N ASN A 279 -30.77 16.80 -0.37
CA ASN A 279 -31.87 15.99 0.17
C ASN A 279 -32.30 14.85 -0.76
N ILE A 280 -31.85 14.84 -2.03
CA ILE A 280 -32.22 13.84 -3.03
C ILE A 280 -31.07 12.79 -3.12
N PRO A 281 -31.35 11.50 -2.88
CA PRO A 281 -30.35 10.45 -3.11
C PRO A 281 -29.79 10.50 -4.53
N PHE A 282 -28.48 10.40 -4.69
CA PHE A 282 -27.79 10.51 -5.98
C PHE A 282 -28.33 9.51 -7.03
N SER A 283 -28.74 8.33 -6.60
CA SER A 283 -29.35 7.31 -7.46
C SER A 283 -30.63 7.77 -8.18
N LEU A 284 -31.32 8.80 -7.65
CA LEU A 284 -32.55 9.35 -8.23
C LEU A 284 -32.31 10.57 -9.11
N TRP A 285 -31.08 11.06 -9.22
CA TRP A 285 -30.76 12.25 -10.01
C TRP A 285 -31.01 12.04 -11.50
N LYS A 286 -30.90 10.81 -12.00
CA LYS A 286 -31.25 10.45 -13.37
C LYS A 286 -32.73 10.55 -13.70
N GLU A 287 -33.61 10.58 -12.69
CA GLU A 287 -35.06 10.68 -12.84
C GLU A 287 -35.56 12.14 -12.80
N ILE A 288 -34.64 13.11 -12.61
CA ILE A 288 -34.96 14.53 -12.59
C ILE A 288 -35.20 14.99 -14.03
N SER A 289 -36.45 15.39 -14.34
CA SER A 289 -36.81 15.96 -15.64
C SER A 289 -36.79 17.47 -15.58
N LEU A 290 -36.27 18.12 -16.62
CA LEU A 290 -36.11 19.57 -16.73
C LEU A 290 -37.12 20.19 -17.70
N VAL A 291 -37.53 21.42 -17.45
CA VAL A 291 -38.42 22.13 -18.36
C VAL A 291 -37.66 22.59 -19.60
N ARG A 292 -38.00 22.03 -20.77
CA ARG A 292 -37.49 22.42 -22.11
C ARG A 292 -35.97 22.23 -22.27
N ASP A 293 -35.35 21.24 -21.64
CA ASP A 293 -33.91 21.01 -21.72
C ASP A 293 -33.57 19.51 -21.84
N GLU A 294 -34.20 18.84 -22.85
CA GLU A 294 -34.00 17.39 -23.10
C GLU A 294 -32.53 17.03 -23.38
N ALA A 295 -31.79 17.94 -24.05
CA ALA A 295 -30.37 17.72 -24.32
C ALA A 295 -29.52 17.66 -23.02
N MET A 296 -29.90 18.43 -22.00
CA MET A 296 -29.23 18.40 -20.69
C MET A 296 -29.58 17.12 -19.93
N GLU A 297 -30.83 16.65 -20.00
CA GLU A 297 -31.24 15.37 -19.40
C GLU A 297 -30.47 14.21 -20.01
N GLU A 298 -30.30 14.18 -21.33
CA GLU A 298 -29.51 13.17 -22.03
C GLU A 298 -28.02 13.22 -21.60
N LYS A 299 -27.45 14.43 -21.50
CA LYS A 299 -26.08 14.61 -21.04
C LYS A 299 -25.90 14.12 -19.61
N ILE A 300 -26.80 14.42 -18.69
CA ILE A 300 -26.81 13.94 -17.31
C ILE A 300 -26.93 12.40 -17.27
N GLY A 301 -27.81 11.83 -18.09
CA GLY A 301 -27.99 10.40 -18.23
C GLY A 301 -26.69 9.70 -18.65
N ASN A 302 -25.99 10.26 -19.63
CA ASN A 302 -24.70 9.73 -20.10
C ASN A 302 -23.61 9.82 -19.02
N ILE A 303 -23.52 10.94 -18.30
CA ILE A 303 -22.56 11.08 -17.19
C ILE A 303 -22.82 10.04 -16.08
N ILE A 304 -24.09 9.83 -15.73
CA ILE A 304 -24.44 8.82 -14.71
C ILE A 304 -24.12 7.41 -15.21
N ALA A 305 -24.45 7.10 -16.47
CA ALA A 305 -24.12 5.78 -17.05
C ALA A 305 -22.60 5.51 -17.09
N ASN A 306 -21.81 6.51 -17.45
CA ASN A 306 -20.35 6.43 -17.43
C ASN A 306 -19.81 6.24 -16.01
N TYR A 307 -20.39 6.94 -15.03
CA TYR A 307 -20.06 6.76 -13.62
C TYR A 307 -20.36 5.33 -13.14
N GLU A 308 -21.57 4.82 -13.44
CA GLU A 308 -21.96 3.46 -13.06
C GLU A 308 -21.00 2.42 -13.66
N ARG A 309 -20.65 2.56 -14.95
CA ARG A 309 -19.68 1.69 -15.63
C ARG A 309 -18.28 1.76 -14.99
N LYS A 310 -17.77 2.98 -14.71
CA LYS A 310 -16.46 3.15 -14.07
C LYS A 310 -16.44 2.57 -12.66
N LYS A 311 -17.51 2.73 -11.91
CA LYS A 311 -17.69 2.14 -10.60
C LYS A 311 -17.65 0.60 -10.65
N GLU A 312 -18.35 -0.03 -11.58
CA GLU A 312 -18.31 -1.48 -11.78
C GLU A 312 -16.91 -1.98 -12.11
N ILE A 313 -16.15 -1.26 -12.96
CA ILE A 313 -14.76 -1.61 -13.29
C ILE A 313 -13.88 -1.57 -12.04
N ILE A 314 -14.01 -0.52 -11.22
CA ILE A 314 -13.24 -0.39 -9.97
C ILE A 314 -13.62 -1.51 -9.00
N GLU A 315 -14.90 -1.75 -8.78
CA GLU A 315 -15.37 -2.84 -7.90
C GLU A 315 -14.84 -4.20 -8.35
N ALA A 316 -14.94 -4.53 -9.64
CA ALA A 316 -14.42 -5.78 -10.21
C ALA A 316 -12.90 -5.92 -10.04
N PHE A 317 -12.14 -4.82 -10.24
CA PHE A 317 -10.70 -4.82 -10.07
C PHE A 317 -10.27 -5.10 -8.61
N PHE A 318 -10.93 -4.47 -7.65
CA PHE A 318 -10.65 -4.71 -6.24
C PHE A 318 -11.15 -6.09 -5.78
N GLU A 319 -12.29 -6.58 -6.29
CA GLU A 319 -12.77 -7.94 -6.01
C GLU A 319 -11.80 -9.00 -6.52
N GLU A 320 -11.21 -8.80 -7.71
CA GLU A 320 -10.17 -9.70 -8.22
C GLU A 320 -8.94 -9.72 -7.29
N LYS A 321 -8.47 -8.56 -6.83
CA LYS A 321 -7.36 -8.48 -5.88
C LYS A 321 -7.67 -9.18 -4.55
N ILE A 322 -8.86 -8.96 -4.01
CA ILE A 322 -9.31 -9.60 -2.76
C ILE A 322 -9.45 -11.12 -2.95
N SER A 323 -9.95 -11.56 -4.11
CA SER A 323 -10.07 -12.99 -4.39
C SER A 323 -8.71 -13.68 -4.47
N LYS A 324 -7.70 -13.02 -5.06
CA LYS A 324 -6.31 -13.51 -5.09
C LYS A 324 -5.72 -13.64 -3.69
N LEU A 325 -5.92 -12.66 -2.82
CA LEU A 325 -5.51 -12.75 -1.41
C LEU A 325 -6.15 -13.95 -0.69
N LYS A 326 -7.45 -14.20 -0.92
CA LYS A 326 -8.17 -15.31 -0.30
C LYS A 326 -7.83 -16.69 -0.88
N ALA A 327 -7.42 -16.74 -2.13
CA ALA A 327 -7.13 -18.01 -2.81
C ALA A 327 -5.86 -18.69 -2.28
N GLY A 328 -4.98 -17.93 -1.59
CA GLY A 328 -3.65 -18.38 -1.20
C GLY A 328 -2.68 -18.34 -2.37
N ASP A 329 -1.39 -18.38 -2.06
CA ASP A 329 -0.33 -18.25 -3.05
C ASP A 329 -0.11 -19.55 -3.84
N GLU A 330 0.12 -19.41 -5.13
CA GLU A 330 0.64 -20.48 -5.97
C GLU A 330 2.17 -20.51 -5.83
N LEU A 331 2.65 -21.26 -4.84
CA LEU A 331 4.07 -21.52 -4.62
C LEU A 331 4.47 -22.84 -5.24
#